data_ea0c7ccf4648d0dc847294a01b8042d8
#
_entry.id   ea0c7ccf4648d0dc847294a01b8042d8
#
_cell.length_a   1.000
_cell.length_b   1.000
_cell.length_c   1.000
_cell.angle_alpha   90.00
_cell.angle_beta   90.00
_cell.angle_gamma   90.00
#
_symmetry.space_group_name_H-M   'P 1'
#
loop_
_entity.id
_entity.type
_entity.pdbx_description
1 polymer ?
#
loop_
_entity_poly.entity_id
_entity_poly.type
_entity_poly.pdbx_seq_one_letter_code
_entity_poly.pdbx_strand_id
1 'polypeptide(L)'
;MTDNWLLNTALLTVSLFNTIVLLWLGLTVALNAERRDWGLWLVSGELILGGVFFFSHTIIIDHGLDYFSRNLDFWWHVGWVPVVTIPYVWYVVMLWYAGFWNAPSTRLYRRHWPWFVASTVLAVVVISFLFFANPLPSFAQFPQLDLAAAPAVRGIPLLVLAYLFYILLNLLLSSDVLRHPGPPSRVMGDTARR
;
A
#
# COMPACT_ATOMS: atom_id res chain seq x y z
N MET A 1 5.08 8.64 28.19
CA MET A 1 3.83 8.20 27.55
C MET A 1 2.70 9.00 28.17
N THR A 2 1.92 9.67 27.38
CA THR A 2 0.72 10.35 27.89
C THR A 2 -0.24 9.26 28.38
N ASP A 3 -0.60 9.29 29.67
CA ASP A 3 -1.62 8.45 30.31
C ASP A 3 -3.03 8.69 29.74
N ASN A 4 -3.12 8.80 28.43
CA ASN A 4 -4.35 9.13 27.75
C ASN A 4 -5.01 7.82 27.28
N TRP A 5 -5.54 7.05 28.24
CA TRP A 5 -6.27 5.80 27.98
C TRP A 5 -7.37 6.00 26.92
N LEU A 6 -8.00 7.17 26.89
CA LEU A 6 -9.00 7.53 25.88
C LEU A 6 -8.42 7.54 24.47
N LEU A 7 -7.23 8.14 24.29
CA LEU A 7 -6.58 8.18 22.98
C LEU A 7 -6.18 6.77 22.53
N ASN A 8 -5.59 5.98 23.43
CA ASN A 8 -5.22 4.60 23.10
C ASN A 8 -6.44 3.75 22.73
N THR A 9 -7.52 3.85 23.52
CA THR A 9 -8.78 3.15 23.23
C THR A 9 -9.38 3.60 21.90
N ALA A 10 -9.35 4.89 21.60
CA ALA A 10 -9.86 5.41 20.33
C ALA A 10 -9.03 4.90 19.14
N LEU A 11 -7.69 4.92 19.23
CA LEU A 11 -6.79 4.40 18.20
C LEU A 11 -6.99 2.90 17.96
N LEU A 12 -7.09 2.10 19.04
CA LEU A 12 -7.37 0.66 18.95
C LEU A 12 -8.73 0.40 18.30
N THR A 13 -9.77 1.14 18.71
CA THR A 13 -11.11 0.99 18.16
C THR A 13 -11.15 1.29 16.66
N VAL A 14 -10.53 2.40 16.22
CA VAL A 14 -10.47 2.79 14.81
C VAL A 14 -9.65 1.77 14.00
N SER A 15 -8.53 1.31 14.54
CA SER A 15 -7.67 0.35 13.87
C SER A 15 -8.39 -1.01 13.71
N LEU A 16 -9.04 -1.49 14.77
CA LEU A 16 -9.81 -2.74 14.74
C LEU A 16 -11.01 -2.63 13.80
N PHE A 17 -11.73 -1.50 13.81
CA PHE A 17 -12.83 -1.25 12.88
C PHE A 17 -12.35 -1.31 11.43
N ASN A 18 -11.25 -0.62 11.09
CA ASN A 18 -10.68 -0.67 9.75
C ASN A 18 -10.25 -2.08 9.35
N THR A 19 -9.65 -2.86 10.28
CA THR A 19 -9.32 -4.26 10.05
C THR A 19 -10.55 -5.06 9.61
N ILE A 20 -11.63 -4.99 10.40
CA ILE A 20 -12.86 -5.75 10.14
C ILE A 20 -13.48 -5.32 8.80
N VAL A 21 -13.61 -4.01 8.57
CA VAL A 21 -14.23 -3.46 7.36
C VAL A 21 -13.45 -3.85 6.12
N LEU A 22 -12.11 -3.71 6.13
CA LEU A 22 -11.28 -4.02 4.97
C LEU A 22 -11.25 -5.52 4.67
N LEU A 23 -11.15 -6.37 5.69
CA LEU A 23 -11.25 -7.82 5.51
C LEU A 23 -12.62 -8.23 4.98
N TRP A 24 -13.69 -7.66 5.54
CA TRP A 24 -15.04 -7.93 5.07
C TRP A 24 -15.25 -7.49 3.62
N LEU A 25 -14.82 -6.27 3.26
CA LEU A 25 -14.90 -5.77 1.88
C LEU A 25 -14.08 -6.63 0.93
N GLY A 26 -12.84 -6.98 1.30
CA GLY A 26 -11.98 -7.83 0.48
C GLY A 26 -12.60 -9.20 0.22
N LEU A 27 -13.13 -9.85 1.25
CA LEU A 27 -13.84 -11.12 1.13
C LEU A 27 -15.15 -10.97 0.32
N THR A 28 -15.89 -9.88 0.53
CA THR A 28 -17.11 -9.61 -0.21
C THR A 28 -16.82 -9.47 -1.72
N VAL A 29 -15.75 -8.75 -2.09
CA VAL A 29 -15.32 -8.64 -3.49
C VAL A 29 -14.92 -10.00 -4.04
N ALA A 30 -14.14 -10.80 -3.29
CA ALA A 30 -13.70 -12.12 -3.73
C ALA A 30 -14.86 -13.12 -3.95
N LEU A 31 -15.84 -13.11 -3.03
CA LEU A 31 -16.93 -14.10 -3.03
C LEU A 31 -18.08 -13.74 -3.97
N ASN A 32 -18.36 -12.44 -4.18
CA ASN A 32 -19.47 -11.97 -5.00
C ASN A 32 -19.05 -11.61 -6.45
N ALA A 33 -17.80 -11.84 -6.82
CA ALA A 33 -17.36 -11.61 -8.17
C ALA A 33 -18.02 -12.62 -9.11
N GLU A 34 -19.07 -12.23 -9.85
CA GLU A 34 -19.76 -13.07 -10.86
C GLU A 34 -18.80 -13.53 -11.96
N ARG A 35 -17.78 -12.77 -12.24
CA ARG A 35 -16.70 -13.11 -13.16
C ARG A 35 -15.37 -13.06 -12.41
N ARG A 36 -14.66 -14.16 -12.42
CA ARG A 36 -13.31 -14.27 -11.86
C ARG A 36 -12.28 -13.56 -12.76
N ASP A 37 -12.37 -12.23 -12.80
CA ASP A 37 -11.35 -11.40 -13.46
C ASP A 37 -10.16 -11.20 -12.51
N TRP A 38 -8.94 -11.29 -13.06
CA TRP A 38 -7.71 -11.13 -12.27
C TRP A 38 -7.63 -9.76 -11.54
N GLY A 39 -8.19 -8.71 -12.12
CA GLY A 39 -8.22 -7.40 -11.49
C GLY A 39 -9.10 -7.35 -10.24
N LEU A 40 -10.19 -8.10 -10.19
CA LEU A 40 -11.01 -8.23 -8.97
C LEU A 40 -10.26 -8.97 -7.86
N TRP A 41 -9.42 -9.96 -8.21
CA TRP A 41 -8.54 -10.61 -7.24
C TRP A 41 -7.49 -9.65 -6.69
N LEU A 42 -6.94 -8.75 -7.52
CA LEU A 42 -6.03 -7.70 -7.05
C LEU A 42 -6.73 -6.74 -6.10
N VAL A 43 -7.92 -6.25 -6.44
CA VAL A 43 -8.72 -5.37 -5.56
C VAL A 43 -9.01 -6.04 -4.22
N SER A 44 -9.48 -7.30 -4.27
CA SER A 44 -9.72 -8.09 -3.06
C SER A 44 -8.45 -8.26 -2.23
N GLY A 45 -7.35 -8.64 -2.87
CA GLY A 45 -6.04 -8.83 -2.21
C GLY A 45 -5.53 -7.54 -1.57
N GLU A 46 -5.69 -6.40 -2.23
CA GLU A 46 -5.30 -5.09 -1.71
C GLU A 46 -6.10 -4.70 -0.46
N LEU A 47 -7.42 -4.93 -0.48
CA LEU A 47 -8.28 -4.71 0.69
C LEU A 47 -7.87 -5.62 1.86
N ILE A 48 -7.59 -6.89 1.60
CA ILE A 48 -7.12 -7.84 2.62
C ILE A 48 -5.76 -7.40 3.17
N LEU A 49 -4.83 -6.97 2.32
CA LEU A 49 -3.53 -6.44 2.75
C LEU A 49 -3.69 -5.18 3.63
N GLY A 50 -4.62 -4.28 3.28
CA GLY A 50 -4.97 -3.15 4.13
C GLY A 50 -5.50 -3.59 5.50
N GLY A 51 -6.33 -4.64 5.54
CA GLY A 51 -6.77 -5.27 6.77
C GLY A 51 -5.62 -5.84 7.60
N VAL A 52 -4.65 -6.51 6.96
CA VAL A 52 -3.43 -7.02 7.62
C VAL A 52 -2.59 -5.88 8.21
N PHE A 53 -2.48 -4.74 7.50
CA PHE A 53 -1.81 -3.55 8.04
C PHE A 53 -2.44 -3.09 9.34
N PHE A 54 -3.76 -2.85 9.35
CA PHE A 54 -4.45 -2.37 10.55
C PHE A 54 -4.46 -3.42 11.66
N PHE A 55 -4.50 -4.70 11.34
CA PHE A 55 -4.39 -5.78 12.31
C PHE A 55 -3.01 -5.77 13.00
N SER A 56 -1.92 -5.67 12.24
CA SER A 56 -0.56 -5.55 12.77
C SER A 56 -0.42 -4.30 13.64
N HIS A 57 -0.97 -3.18 13.18
CA HIS A 57 -0.98 -1.92 13.91
C HIS A 57 -1.75 -2.02 15.23
N THR A 58 -2.90 -2.71 15.24
CA THR A 58 -3.69 -2.97 16.45
C THR A 58 -2.88 -3.74 17.49
N ILE A 59 -2.17 -4.80 17.07
CA ILE A 59 -1.33 -5.59 17.97
C ILE A 59 -0.21 -4.75 18.58
N ILE A 60 0.43 -3.92 17.76
CA ILE A 60 1.54 -3.07 18.23
C ILE A 60 1.04 -2.03 19.24
N ILE A 61 -0.13 -1.42 19.03
CA ILE A 61 -0.71 -0.43 19.95
C ILE A 61 -1.14 -1.10 21.27
N ASP A 62 -1.78 -2.28 21.20
CA ASP A 62 -2.31 -2.99 22.37
C ASP A 62 -1.21 -3.45 23.35
N HIS A 63 -0.09 -3.96 22.81
CA HIS A 63 1.05 -4.37 23.62
C HIS A 63 1.84 -3.19 24.22
N GLY A 64 1.51 -1.96 23.82
CA GLY A 64 2.26 -0.78 24.24
C GLY A 64 3.71 -0.80 23.72
N LEU A 65 4.57 0.01 24.34
CA LEU A 65 5.99 0.10 23.97
C LEU A 65 6.84 -0.92 24.74
N ASP A 66 6.38 -2.16 24.89
CA ASP A 66 7.22 -3.25 25.37
C ASP A 66 8.17 -3.71 24.26
N TYR A 67 9.28 -2.96 24.13
CA TYR A 67 10.25 -3.08 23.04
C TYR A 67 10.99 -4.42 23.00
N PHE A 68 10.85 -5.27 24.00
CA PHE A 68 11.59 -6.53 24.14
C PHE A 68 10.82 -7.74 23.65
N SER A 69 9.57 -7.60 23.19
CA SER A 69 8.78 -8.70 22.70
C SER A 69 9.18 -9.05 21.26
N ARG A 70 9.70 -10.27 21.07
CA ARG A 70 10.02 -10.83 19.73
C ARG A 70 8.80 -10.87 18.82
N ASN A 71 7.59 -10.95 19.37
CA ASN A 71 6.34 -10.94 18.61
C ASN A 71 6.03 -9.57 18.02
N LEU A 72 6.38 -8.47 18.70
CA LEU A 72 6.18 -7.12 18.16
C LEU A 72 7.03 -6.85 16.93
N ASP A 73 8.28 -7.32 16.93
CA ASP A 73 9.17 -7.18 15.76
C ASP A 73 8.62 -7.91 14.53
N PHE A 74 8.05 -9.10 14.71
CA PHE A 74 7.34 -9.80 13.64
C PHE A 74 6.17 -8.98 13.08
N TRP A 75 5.28 -8.48 13.93
CA TRP A 75 4.14 -7.69 13.50
C TRP A 75 4.54 -6.35 12.88
N TRP A 76 5.61 -5.76 13.36
CA TRP A 76 6.23 -4.58 12.76
C TRP A 76 6.62 -4.83 11.30
N HIS A 77 7.34 -5.92 11.03
CA HIS A 77 7.71 -6.27 9.66
C HIS A 77 6.52 -6.65 8.79
N VAL A 78 5.55 -7.41 9.33
CA VAL A 78 4.31 -7.76 8.62
C VAL A 78 3.54 -6.50 8.22
N GLY A 79 3.45 -5.50 9.08
CA GLY A 79 2.77 -4.24 8.77
C GLY A 79 3.42 -3.44 7.63
N TRP A 80 4.72 -3.59 7.40
CA TRP A 80 5.42 -2.91 6.30
C TRP A 80 5.16 -3.52 4.92
N VAL A 81 4.78 -4.79 4.84
CA VAL A 81 4.47 -5.45 3.56
C VAL A 81 3.34 -4.71 2.82
N PRO A 82 2.16 -4.47 3.43
CA PRO A 82 1.12 -3.66 2.80
C PRO A 82 1.58 -2.24 2.45
N VAL A 83 2.31 -1.58 3.35
CA VAL A 83 2.79 -0.21 3.17
C VAL A 83 3.62 -0.06 1.89
N VAL A 84 4.43 -1.08 1.58
CA VAL A 84 5.29 -1.07 0.39
C VAL A 84 4.55 -1.56 -0.85
N THR A 85 3.63 -2.51 -0.74
CA THR A 85 2.98 -3.12 -1.91
C THR A 85 1.75 -2.35 -2.41
N ILE A 86 0.93 -1.80 -1.51
CA ILE A 86 -0.33 -1.14 -1.86
C ILE A 86 -0.17 -0.01 -2.89
N PRO A 87 0.78 0.93 -2.81
CA PRO A 87 0.87 2.01 -3.79
C PRO A 87 1.04 1.54 -5.23
N TYR A 88 1.83 0.48 -5.43
CA TYR A 88 2.01 -0.11 -6.76
C TYR A 88 0.79 -0.91 -7.22
N VAL A 89 0.24 -1.76 -6.35
CA VAL A 89 -0.95 -2.57 -6.68
C VAL A 89 -2.12 -1.67 -7.01
N TRP A 90 -2.31 -0.57 -6.29
CA TRP A 90 -3.30 0.45 -6.61
C TRP A 90 -3.14 1.00 -8.03
N TYR A 91 -1.93 1.35 -8.44
CA TYR A 91 -1.66 1.79 -9.81
C TYR A 91 -2.02 0.71 -10.85
N VAL A 92 -1.67 -0.55 -10.58
CA VAL A 92 -2.02 -1.69 -11.45
C VAL A 92 -3.54 -1.89 -11.55
N VAL A 93 -4.26 -1.76 -10.43
CA VAL A 93 -5.72 -1.80 -10.38
C VAL A 93 -6.34 -0.67 -11.22
N MET A 94 -5.81 0.55 -11.12
CA MET A 94 -6.29 1.67 -11.94
C MET A 94 -6.05 1.44 -13.43
N LEU A 95 -4.90 0.90 -13.82
CA LEU A 95 -4.61 0.50 -15.20
C LEU A 95 -5.59 -0.56 -15.70
N TRP A 96 -5.87 -1.58 -14.87
CA TRP A 96 -6.84 -2.62 -15.21
C TRP A 96 -8.24 -2.03 -15.38
N TYR A 97 -8.69 -1.22 -14.44
CA TYR A 97 -9.99 -0.56 -14.47
C TYR A 97 -10.16 0.29 -15.73
N ALA A 98 -9.15 1.03 -16.11
CA ALA A 98 -9.14 1.88 -17.31
C ALA A 98 -8.99 1.12 -18.63
N GLY A 99 -8.81 -0.21 -18.63
CA GLY A 99 -8.73 -1.05 -19.82
C GLY A 99 -7.35 -1.06 -20.51
N PHE A 100 -6.28 -0.82 -19.76
CA PHE A 100 -4.90 -0.80 -20.29
C PHE A 100 -4.53 -2.06 -21.07
N TRP A 101 -4.92 -3.24 -20.58
CA TRP A 101 -4.61 -4.53 -21.22
C TRP A 101 -5.55 -4.92 -22.37
N ASN A 102 -6.67 -4.21 -22.54
CA ASN A 102 -7.68 -4.61 -23.54
C ASN A 102 -7.29 -4.26 -24.98
N ALA A 103 -6.46 -3.23 -25.18
CA ALA A 103 -6.07 -2.78 -26.50
C ALA A 103 -4.67 -2.11 -26.50
N PRO A 104 -3.61 -2.85 -26.86
CA PRO A 104 -2.24 -2.33 -26.91
C PRO A 104 -2.01 -1.13 -27.85
N SER A 105 -2.89 -0.93 -28.82
CA SER A 105 -2.82 0.22 -29.77
C SER A 105 -3.34 1.52 -29.19
N THR A 106 -3.94 1.52 -28.00
CA THR A 106 -4.54 2.70 -27.39
C THR A 106 -3.52 3.74 -26.95
N ARG A 107 -3.96 5.02 -26.89
CA ARG A 107 -3.15 6.10 -26.34
C ARG A 107 -2.79 5.83 -24.87
N LEU A 108 -3.71 5.26 -24.09
CA LEU A 108 -3.47 4.87 -22.70
C LEU A 108 -2.29 3.90 -22.60
N TYR A 109 -2.29 2.80 -23.39
CA TYR A 109 -1.22 1.82 -23.38
C TYR A 109 0.13 2.45 -23.70
N ARG A 110 0.23 3.20 -24.84
CA ARG A 110 1.49 3.82 -25.26
C ARG A 110 2.02 4.83 -24.25
N ARG A 111 1.13 5.55 -23.57
CA ARG A 111 1.50 6.57 -22.56
C ARG A 111 1.99 5.92 -21.27
N HIS A 112 1.29 4.88 -20.79
CA HIS A 112 1.57 4.28 -19.47
C HIS A 112 2.50 3.07 -19.50
N TRP A 113 2.80 2.48 -20.67
CA TRP A 113 3.70 1.34 -20.76
C TRP A 113 5.10 1.60 -20.14
N PRO A 114 5.80 2.69 -20.48
CA PRO A 114 7.10 2.97 -19.88
C PRO A 114 7.01 3.20 -18.37
N TRP A 115 5.95 3.85 -17.91
CA TRP A 115 5.71 4.09 -16.49
C TRP A 115 5.34 2.82 -15.74
N PHE A 116 4.57 1.93 -16.36
CA PHE A 116 4.27 0.62 -15.81
C PHE A 116 5.54 -0.19 -15.58
N VAL A 117 6.42 -0.25 -16.58
CA VAL A 117 7.72 -0.95 -16.44
C VAL A 117 8.57 -0.27 -15.36
N ALA A 118 8.72 1.05 -15.38
CA ALA A 118 9.51 1.77 -14.39
C ALA A 118 8.98 1.59 -12.96
N SER A 119 7.67 1.70 -12.77
CA SER A 119 7.02 1.50 -11.47
C SER A 119 7.13 0.04 -11.00
N THR A 120 7.04 -0.93 -11.91
CA THR A 120 7.25 -2.36 -11.60
C THR A 120 8.68 -2.61 -11.12
N VAL A 121 9.67 -2.10 -11.83
CA VAL A 121 11.09 -2.23 -11.43
C VAL A 121 11.30 -1.58 -10.06
N LEU A 122 10.77 -0.38 -9.86
CA LEU A 122 10.88 0.33 -8.58
C LEU A 122 10.21 -0.46 -7.44
N ALA A 123 9.01 -1.01 -7.66
CA ALA A 123 8.30 -1.83 -6.69
C ALA A 123 9.11 -3.10 -6.34
N VAL A 124 9.65 -3.80 -7.35
CA VAL A 124 10.51 -4.98 -7.14
C VAL A 124 11.74 -4.61 -6.31
N VAL A 125 12.39 -3.48 -6.62
CA VAL A 125 13.55 -3.01 -5.86
C VAL A 125 13.17 -2.72 -4.41
N VAL A 126 12.10 -1.96 -4.16
CA VAL A 126 11.67 -1.60 -2.81
C VAL A 126 11.25 -2.84 -2.00
N ILE A 127 10.51 -3.77 -2.62
CA ILE A 127 10.13 -5.05 -1.99
C ILE A 127 11.37 -5.90 -1.71
N SER A 128 12.30 -5.97 -2.64
CA SER A 128 13.56 -6.72 -2.45
C SER A 128 14.37 -6.14 -1.28
N PHE A 129 14.45 -4.83 -1.18
CA PHE A 129 15.11 -4.19 -0.04
C PHE A 129 14.43 -4.53 1.29
N LEU A 130 13.09 -4.60 1.32
CA LEU A 130 12.36 -4.97 2.52
C LEU A 130 12.74 -6.37 3.02
N PHE A 131 12.91 -7.34 2.11
CA PHE A 131 13.16 -8.73 2.47
C PHE A 131 14.65 -9.08 2.63
N PHE A 132 15.54 -8.49 1.84
CA PHE A 132 16.95 -8.90 1.76
C PHE A 132 17.91 -7.95 2.46
N ALA A 133 17.63 -6.66 2.50
CA ALA A 133 18.51 -5.68 3.10
C ALA A 133 18.11 -5.28 4.54
N ASN A 134 16.95 -5.75 5.01
CA ASN A 134 16.39 -5.41 6.31
C ASN A 134 16.57 -3.90 6.64
N PRO A 135 16.09 -2.98 5.76
CA PRO A 135 16.34 -1.56 5.91
C PRO A 135 15.57 -0.94 7.08
N LEU A 136 14.66 -1.72 7.66
CA LEU A 136 13.86 -1.29 8.78
C LEU A 136 14.61 -1.59 10.08
N PRO A 137 14.77 -0.60 10.95
CA PRO A 137 15.23 -0.87 12.30
C PRO A 137 14.26 -1.83 12.98
N SER A 138 14.74 -2.68 13.89
CA SER A 138 13.85 -3.44 14.75
C SER A 138 12.94 -2.49 15.54
N PHE A 139 11.76 -2.96 15.93
CA PHE A 139 10.84 -2.15 16.70
C PHE A 139 11.51 -1.59 17.98
N ALA A 140 12.37 -2.37 18.62
CA ALA A 140 13.13 -1.95 19.80
C ALA A 140 14.17 -0.84 19.52
N GLN A 141 14.69 -0.76 18.30
CA GLN A 141 15.67 0.27 17.90
C GLN A 141 15.01 1.59 17.46
N PHE A 142 13.73 1.53 17.09
CA PHE A 142 13.02 2.69 16.54
C PHE A 142 13.07 3.95 17.42
N PRO A 143 12.88 3.88 18.77
CA PRO A 143 12.97 5.05 19.63
C PRO A 143 14.39 5.61 19.82
N GLN A 144 15.41 4.78 19.53
CA GLN A 144 16.82 5.13 19.66
C GLN A 144 17.43 5.55 18.31
N LEU A 145 16.62 5.52 17.24
CA LEU A 145 17.09 5.85 15.90
C LEU A 145 17.45 7.34 15.82
N ASP A 146 18.74 7.60 15.73
CA ASP A 146 19.22 8.94 15.43
C ASP A 146 19.03 9.25 13.93
N LEU A 147 17.91 9.85 13.61
CA LEU A 147 17.59 10.28 12.25
C LEU A 147 18.59 11.33 11.74
N ALA A 148 19.30 12.02 12.62
CA ALA A 148 20.31 13.00 12.22
C ALA A 148 21.60 12.33 11.71
N ALA A 149 21.89 11.09 12.13
CA ALA A 149 23.01 10.29 11.64
C ALA A 149 22.72 9.55 10.32
N ALA A 150 21.45 9.48 9.87
CA ALA A 150 21.10 8.81 8.64
C ALA A 150 21.53 9.63 7.40
N PRO A 151 21.94 8.97 6.29
CA PRO A 151 22.16 9.66 5.02
C PRO A 151 20.95 10.54 4.65
N ALA A 152 21.17 11.83 4.51
CA ALA A 152 20.09 12.79 4.34
C ALA A 152 20.40 13.83 3.25
N VAL A 153 19.36 14.34 2.61
CA VAL A 153 19.41 15.50 1.72
C VAL A 153 18.67 16.64 2.40
N ARG A 154 19.38 17.74 2.70
CA ARG A 154 18.81 18.89 3.42
C ARG A 154 18.11 18.51 4.74
N GLY A 155 18.68 17.55 5.48
CA GLY A 155 18.14 17.10 6.78
C GLY A 155 16.98 16.10 6.68
N ILE A 156 16.57 15.66 5.49
CA ILE A 156 15.54 14.64 5.31
C ILE A 156 16.21 13.31 4.95
N PRO A 157 15.98 12.23 5.72
CA PRO A 157 16.55 10.92 5.43
C PRO A 157 16.22 10.42 4.03
N LEU A 158 17.22 9.88 3.32
CA LEU A 158 17.05 9.38 1.94
C LEU A 158 15.97 8.31 1.85
N LEU A 159 15.85 7.45 2.85
CA LEU A 159 14.81 6.42 2.89
C LEU A 159 13.40 7.03 2.87
N VAL A 160 13.19 8.10 3.66
CA VAL A 160 11.91 8.81 3.70
C VAL A 160 11.62 9.47 2.35
N LEU A 161 12.61 10.11 1.73
CA LEU A 161 12.47 10.73 0.43
C LEU A 161 12.17 9.69 -0.67
N ALA A 162 12.89 8.58 -0.69
CA ALA A 162 12.68 7.51 -1.68
C ALA A 162 11.28 6.90 -1.54
N TYR A 163 10.84 6.65 -0.32
CA TYR A 163 9.51 6.11 -0.06
C TYR A 163 8.39 7.09 -0.40
N LEU A 164 8.55 8.36 -0.01
CA LEU A 164 7.60 9.41 -0.36
C LEU A 164 7.50 9.59 -1.88
N PHE A 165 8.65 9.58 -2.58
CA PHE A 165 8.68 9.63 -4.05
C PHE A 165 7.95 8.44 -4.67
N TYR A 166 8.18 7.22 -4.15
CA TYR A 166 7.52 6.00 -4.61
C TYR A 166 5.98 6.09 -4.49
N ILE A 167 5.48 6.53 -3.34
CA ILE A 167 4.04 6.70 -3.13
C ILE A 167 3.48 7.76 -4.07
N LEU A 168 4.09 8.95 -4.10
CA LEU A 168 3.61 10.07 -4.91
C LEU A 168 3.62 9.72 -6.40
N LEU A 169 4.67 9.03 -6.88
CA LEU A 169 4.72 8.57 -8.26
C LEU A 169 3.52 7.68 -8.60
N ASN A 170 3.25 6.65 -7.79
CA ASN A 170 2.14 5.73 -8.05
C ASN A 170 0.78 6.42 -7.95
N LEU A 171 0.60 7.36 -7.01
CA LEU A 171 -0.64 8.14 -6.89
C LEU A 171 -0.85 9.09 -8.08
N LEU A 172 0.19 9.77 -8.53
CA LEU A 172 0.13 10.66 -9.70
C LEU A 172 -0.16 9.87 -10.97
N LEU A 173 0.49 8.72 -11.16
CA LEU A 173 0.24 7.83 -12.30
C LEU A 173 -1.19 7.29 -12.26
N SER A 174 -1.70 6.89 -11.11
CA SER A 174 -3.09 6.45 -10.93
C SER A 174 -4.09 7.55 -11.29
N SER A 175 -3.83 8.77 -10.83
CA SER A 175 -4.65 9.96 -11.15
C SER A 175 -4.63 10.28 -12.65
N ASP A 176 -3.47 10.13 -13.30
CA ASP A 176 -3.34 10.36 -14.74
C ASP A 176 -4.10 9.30 -15.57
N VAL A 177 -4.08 8.02 -15.13
CA VAL A 177 -4.88 6.94 -15.72
C VAL A 177 -6.38 7.27 -15.69
N LEU A 178 -6.87 7.74 -14.54
CA LEU A 178 -8.29 8.08 -14.38
C LEU A 178 -8.70 9.31 -15.19
N ARG A 179 -7.81 10.27 -15.37
CA ARG A 179 -8.06 11.47 -16.20
C ARG A 179 -8.08 11.16 -17.69
N HIS A 180 -7.37 10.12 -18.13
CA HIS A 180 -7.21 9.77 -19.55
C HIS A 180 -7.50 8.28 -19.78
N PRO A 181 -8.72 7.80 -19.44
CA PRO A 181 -9.05 6.39 -19.57
C PRO A 181 -8.99 5.94 -21.03
N GLY A 182 -8.73 4.66 -21.23
CA GLY A 182 -8.80 3.99 -22.54
C GLY A 182 -10.23 3.95 -23.11
N PRO A 183 -10.46 3.31 -24.26
CA PRO A 183 -11.80 3.09 -24.81
C PRO A 183 -12.73 2.39 -23.81
N PRO A 184 -14.07 2.51 -23.96
CA PRO A 184 -15.02 1.89 -23.03
C PRO A 184 -14.68 0.42 -22.81
N SER A 185 -14.41 0.07 -21.55
CA SER A 185 -14.24 -1.30 -21.11
C SER A 185 -15.52 -1.77 -20.42
N ARG A 186 -15.73 -3.07 -20.29
CA ARG A 186 -16.87 -3.61 -19.55
C ARG A 186 -16.88 -3.22 -18.07
N VAL A 187 -15.73 -2.79 -17.54
CA VAL A 187 -15.55 -2.42 -16.14
C VAL A 187 -15.82 -0.95 -15.93
N MET A 188 -15.32 -0.10 -16.83
CA MET A 188 -15.54 1.34 -16.79
C MET A 188 -16.61 1.73 -17.82
N GLY A 189 -17.85 1.86 -17.36
CA GLY A 189 -18.98 2.29 -18.20
C GLY A 189 -18.91 3.78 -18.55
N ASP A 190 -19.74 4.21 -19.52
CA ASP A 190 -19.78 5.60 -20.00
C ASP A 190 -20.12 6.62 -18.91
N THR A 191 -20.87 6.20 -17.88
CA THR A 191 -21.25 7.06 -16.74
C THR A 191 -20.06 7.40 -15.84
N ALA A 192 -19.11 6.49 -15.67
CA ALA A 192 -17.91 6.71 -14.85
C ALA A 192 -16.85 7.58 -15.53
N ARG A 193 -17.06 7.96 -16.81
CA ARG A 193 -16.13 8.75 -17.63
C ARG A 193 -16.49 10.23 -17.73
N ARG A 194 -17.69 10.58 -17.31
CA ARG A 194 -18.19 11.95 -17.23
C ARG A 194 -17.83 12.59 -15.90
#